data_d1a22ef0aba916966d86a0eebd06dd34
#
_entry.id   d1a22ef0aba916966d86a0eebd06dd34
#
_cell.length_a   1.000
_cell.length_b   1.000
_cell.length_c   1.000
_cell.angle_alpha   90.00
_cell.angle_beta   90.00
_cell.angle_gamma   90.00
#
_symmetry.space_group_name_H-M   'P 1'
#
loop_
_entity.id
_entity.type
_entity.pdbx_description
1 polymer ?
#
loop_
_entity_poly.entity_id
_entity_poly.type
_entity_poly.pdbx_seq_one_letter_code
_entity_poly.pdbx_strand_id
1 'polypeptide(L)'
;MIKSFRDKETKKIYHGYRSLKLDQSMQRVAYRKLKMLNNAYDLKDLLAPPSNRLEKLKGGLEGLHSIRINDQYRICFRWYNQDAYAVEIVDYH
;
A
#
# COMPACT_ATOMS: atom_id res chain seq x y z
N MET A 1 6.85 4.94 8.43
CA MET A 1 5.58 5.68 8.66
C MET A 1 5.05 6.19 7.34
N ILE A 2 3.73 6.17 7.16
CA ILE A 2 3.13 6.77 5.97
C ILE A 2 3.10 8.28 6.14
N LYS A 3 3.69 9.00 5.20
CA LYS A 3 3.78 10.45 5.24
C LYS A 3 2.75 11.14 4.34
N SER A 4 2.33 10.49 3.26
CA SER A 4 1.33 11.07 2.38
C SER A 4 0.55 10.00 1.63
N PHE A 5 -0.65 10.35 1.20
CA PHE A 5 -1.50 9.51 0.37
C PHE A 5 -1.71 10.20 -0.97
N ARG A 6 -1.80 9.41 -2.02
CA ARG A 6 -2.03 9.95 -3.35
C ARG A 6 -3.50 10.28 -3.58
N ASP A 7 -4.41 9.59 -2.88
CA ASP A 7 -5.85 9.81 -3.03
C ASP A 7 -6.58 9.74 -1.70
N LYS A 8 -7.79 10.32 -1.69
CA LYS A 8 -8.62 10.38 -0.50
C LYS A 8 -9.17 9.03 -0.07
N GLU A 9 -9.45 8.16 -1.06
CA GLU A 9 -10.10 6.88 -0.75
C GLU A 9 -9.16 5.95 0.00
N THR A 10 -7.90 5.90 -0.41
CA THR A 10 -6.88 5.13 0.32
C THR A 10 -6.72 5.68 1.74
N LYS A 11 -6.70 6.99 1.87
CA LYS A 11 -6.58 7.63 3.18
C LYS A 11 -7.75 7.29 4.10
N LYS A 12 -8.97 7.27 3.57
CA LYS A 12 -10.15 6.86 4.34
C LYS A 12 -10.00 5.46 4.90
N ILE A 13 -9.57 4.53 4.06
CA ILE A 13 -9.39 3.14 4.48
C ILE A 13 -8.34 3.04 5.57
N TYR A 14 -7.25 3.77 5.43
CA TYR A 14 -6.20 3.79 6.45
C TYR A 14 -6.74 4.26 7.80
N HIS A 15 -7.65 5.23 7.80
CA HIS A 15 -8.22 5.75 9.04
C HIS A 15 -9.41 4.93 9.55
N GLY A 16 -9.69 3.78 8.93
CA GLY A 16 -10.75 2.88 9.38
C GLY A 16 -12.13 3.18 8.82
N TYR A 17 -12.23 4.10 7.86
CA TYR A 17 -13.50 4.41 7.22
C TYR A 17 -13.68 3.58 5.98
N ARG A 18 -14.94 3.27 5.67
CA ARG A 18 -15.26 2.55 4.44
C ARG A 18 -15.27 3.52 3.27
N SER A 19 -14.64 3.11 2.17
CA SER A 19 -14.73 3.85 0.92
C SER A 19 -15.92 3.33 0.12
N LEU A 20 -16.76 4.24 -0.39
CA LEU A 20 -17.87 3.87 -1.25
C LEU A 20 -17.45 3.77 -2.71
N LYS A 21 -16.24 4.19 -3.04
CA LYS A 21 -15.73 4.20 -4.42
C LYS A 21 -14.89 2.98 -4.75
N LEU A 22 -14.34 2.30 -3.74
CA LEU A 22 -13.51 1.13 -3.94
C LEU A 22 -14.27 -0.14 -3.61
N ASP A 23 -13.83 -1.25 -4.20
CA ASP A 23 -14.43 -2.57 -3.96
C ASP A 23 -14.43 -2.89 -2.46
N GLN A 24 -15.61 -3.22 -1.93
CA GLN A 24 -15.76 -3.50 -0.51
C GLN A 24 -15.04 -4.78 -0.08
N SER A 25 -14.93 -5.74 -0.99
CA SER A 25 -14.39 -7.06 -0.65
C SER A 25 -12.93 -7.03 -0.21
N MET A 26 -12.17 -6.00 -0.60
CA MET A 26 -10.73 -5.96 -0.28
C MET A 26 -10.39 -5.00 0.86
N GLN A 27 -11.36 -4.21 1.35
CA GLN A 27 -11.01 -3.09 2.24
C GLN A 27 -10.49 -3.50 3.61
N ARG A 28 -10.97 -4.63 4.14
CA ARG A 28 -10.46 -5.14 5.41
C ARG A 28 -8.97 -5.49 5.30
N VAL A 29 -8.61 -6.20 4.23
CA VAL A 29 -7.22 -6.59 4.00
C VAL A 29 -6.38 -5.35 3.71
N ALA A 30 -6.92 -4.42 2.91
CA ALA A 30 -6.22 -3.17 2.60
C ALA A 30 -5.92 -2.39 3.88
N TYR A 31 -6.88 -2.27 4.78
CA TYR A 31 -6.67 -1.59 6.05
C TYR A 31 -5.50 -2.21 6.83
N ARG A 32 -5.52 -3.54 6.95
CA ARG A 32 -4.48 -4.26 7.68
C ARG A 32 -3.11 -4.05 7.03
N LYS A 33 -3.05 -4.10 5.69
CA LYS A 33 -1.79 -3.91 4.98
C LYS A 33 -1.29 -2.47 5.06
N LEU A 34 -2.19 -1.49 5.06
CA LEU A 34 -1.80 -0.09 5.24
C LEU A 34 -1.21 0.13 6.63
N LYS A 35 -1.77 -0.50 7.67
CA LYS A 35 -1.19 -0.41 9.01
C LYS A 35 0.17 -1.08 9.06
N MET A 36 0.32 -2.19 8.38
CA MET A 36 1.60 -2.88 8.27
C MET A 36 2.65 -1.98 7.61
N LEU A 37 2.27 -1.31 6.51
CA LEU A 37 3.15 -0.37 5.83
C LEU A 37 3.56 0.78 6.74
N ASN A 38 2.59 1.33 7.48
CA ASN A 38 2.86 2.43 8.40
C ASN A 38 3.85 2.04 9.49
N ASN A 39 3.79 0.79 9.93
CA ASN A 39 4.62 0.31 11.02
C ASN A 39 5.99 -0.22 10.57
N ALA A 40 6.20 -0.37 9.27
CA ALA A 40 7.48 -0.86 8.76
C ALA A 40 8.58 0.16 9.00
N TYR A 41 9.66 -0.27 9.62
CA TYR A 41 10.83 0.57 9.84
C TYR A 41 11.75 0.55 8.64
N ASP A 42 11.88 -0.62 8.03
CA ASP A 42 12.75 -0.85 6.89
C ASP A 42 11.92 -1.53 5.81
N LEU A 43 12.27 -1.30 4.54
CA LEU A 43 11.55 -1.89 3.43
C LEU A 43 11.52 -3.42 3.51
N LYS A 44 12.59 -4.04 4.00
CA LYS A 44 12.64 -5.50 4.16
C LYS A 44 11.61 -6.04 5.13
N ASP A 45 11.08 -5.21 6.03
CA ASP A 45 10.03 -5.64 6.95
C ASP A 45 8.77 -6.05 6.19
N LEU A 46 8.61 -5.55 4.97
CA LEU A 46 7.45 -5.85 4.12
C LEU A 46 7.62 -7.15 3.33
N LEU A 47 8.75 -7.83 3.48
CA LEU A 47 8.93 -9.16 2.89
C LEU A 47 8.13 -10.21 3.64
N ALA A 48 7.71 -9.93 4.85
CA ALA A 48 6.88 -10.83 5.64
C ALA A 48 5.53 -10.19 5.90
N PRO A 49 4.42 -10.91 5.75
CA PRO A 49 4.37 -12.29 5.25
C PRO A 49 4.70 -12.37 3.76
N PRO A 50 5.15 -13.53 3.27
CA PRO A 50 5.48 -13.69 1.84
C PRO A 50 4.32 -13.34 0.91
N SER A 51 3.08 -13.45 1.39
CA SER A 51 1.89 -13.10 0.61
C SER A 51 1.84 -11.61 0.24
N ASN A 52 2.62 -10.76 0.89
CA ASN A 52 2.74 -9.34 0.51
C ASN A 52 3.31 -9.18 -0.89
N ARG A 53 4.11 -10.13 -1.34
CA ARG A 53 4.76 -10.08 -2.66
C ARG A 53 5.31 -8.69 -2.94
N LEU A 54 6.17 -8.23 -2.05
CA LEU A 54 6.82 -6.93 -2.21
C LEU A 54 7.53 -6.88 -3.56
N GLU A 55 7.21 -5.86 -4.35
CA GLU A 55 7.81 -5.67 -5.67
C GLU A 55 8.35 -4.26 -5.80
N LYS A 56 9.49 -4.16 -6.48
CA LYS A 56 10.06 -2.89 -6.88
C LYS A 56 9.60 -2.61 -8.30
N LEU A 57 9.02 -1.45 -8.54
CA LEU A 57 8.52 -1.09 -9.86
C LEU A 57 9.66 -0.59 -10.74
N LYS A 58 9.58 -0.88 -12.03
CA LYS A 58 10.64 -0.63 -13.01
C LYS A 58 10.26 0.48 -14.00
N GLY A 59 11.20 0.84 -14.85
CA GLY A 59 11.03 1.92 -15.82
C GLY A 59 11.13 3.24 -15.10
N GLY A 60 10.57 4.31 -15.56
CA GLY A 60 10.66 5.62 -14.91
C GLY A 60 10.01 5.72 -13.54
N LEU A 61 9.80 4.59 -12.86
CA LEU A 61 9.12 4.52 -11.57
C LEU A 61 10.09 4.21 -10.43
N GLU A 62 11.28 4.77 -10.49
CA GLU A 62 12.29 4.56 -9.46
C GLU A 62 11.80 4.97 -8.08
N GLY A 63 12.13 4.14 -7.09
CA GLY A 63 11.70 4.37 -5.70
C GLY A 63 10.28 3.94 -5.41
N LEU A 64 9.53 3.49 -6.42
CA LEU A 64 8.19 2.98 -6.22
C LEU A 64 8.20 1.48 -5.96
N HIS A 65 7.38 1.08 -5.00
CA HIS A 65 7.23 -0.32 -4.60
C HIS A 65 5.75 -0.63 -4.46
N SER A 66 5.42 -1.91 -4.38
CA SER A 66 4.05 -2.30 -4.10
C SER A 66 4.00 -3.55 -3.25
N ILE A 67 2.91 -3.68 -2.48
CA ILE A 67 2.59 -4.92 -1.76
C ILE A 67 1.19 -5.34 -2.16
N ARG A 68 0.96 -6.65 -2.15
CA ARG A 68 -0.28 -7.25 -2.63
C ARG A 68 -1.39 -7.17 -1.57
N ILE A 69 -2.58 -6.76 -1.99
CA ILE A 69 -3.79 -6.87 -1.17
C ILE A 69 -4.49 -8.20 -1.49
N ASN A 70 -4.79 -8.43 -2.76
CA ASN A 70 -5.37 -9.66 -3.27
C ASN A 70 -4.98 -9.83 -4.74
N ASP A 71 -5.65 -10.69 -5.49
CA ASP A 71 -5.29 -10.95 -6.89
C ASP A 71 -5.48 -9.74 -7.80
N GLN A 72 -6.29 -8.77 -7.39
CA GLN A 72 -6.65 -7.64 -8.21
C GLN A 72 -6.00 -6.34 -7.74
N TYR A 73 -5.84 -6.16 -6.44
CA TYR A 73 -5.42 -4.87 -5.89
C TYR A 73 -4.06 -4.95 -5.21
N ARG A 74 -3.31 -3.85 -5.33
CA ARG A 74 -2.03 -3.69 -4.66
C ARG A 74 -1.97 -2.30 -4.02
N ILE A 75 -1.10 -2.15 -3.02
CA ILE A 75 -0.80 -0.83 -2.45
C ILE A 75 0.53 -0.40 -3.03
N CYS A 76 0.54 0.72 -3.73
CA CYS A 76 1.75 1.30 -4.32
C CYS A 76 2.20 2.49 -3.48
N PHE A 77 3.50 2.63 -3.35
CA PHE A 77 4.07 3.70 -2.52
C PHE A 77 5.49 3.98 -2.95
N ARG A 78 5.92 5.20 -2.67
CA ARG A 78 7.32 5.57 -2.82
C ARG A 78 8.00 5.40 -1.46
N TRP A 79 9.13 4.74 -1.43
CA TRP A 79 9.87 4.53 -0.18
C TRP A 79 11.11 5.40 -0.17
N TYR A 80 11.23 6.25 0.84
CA TYR A 80 12.37 7.13 0.99
C TYR A 80 12.64 7.38 2.47
N ASN A 81 13.88 7.22 2.88
CA ASN A 81 14.30 7.55 4.24
C ASN A 81 13.43 6.87 5.31
N GLN A 82 13.11 5.59 5.07
CA GLN A 82 12.33 4.74 5.98
C GLN A 82 10.86 5.17 6.11
N ASP A 83 10.37 5.95 5.17
CA ASP A 83 8.98 6.38 5.15
C ASP A 83 8.33 6.08 3.82
N ALA A 84 6.99 5.97 3.83
CA ALA A 84 6.19 5.73 2.64
C ALA A 84 5.47 7.01 2.23
N TYR A 85 5.54 7.34 0.95
CA TYR A 85 4.94 8.54 0.37
C TYR A 85 4.03 8.17 -0.80
N ALA A 86 3.06 9.03 -1.08
CA ALA A 86 2.15 8.90 -2.20
C ALA A 86 1.49 7.51 -2.23
N VAL A 87 1.03 7.08 -1.06
CA VAL A 87 0.45 5.74 -0.90
C VAL A 87 -0.91 5.70 -1.58
N GLU A 88 -1.13 4.67 -2.42
CA GLU A 88 -2.41 4.50 -3.10
C GLU A 88 -2.75 3.04 -3.32
N ILE A 89 -4.05 2.74 -3.34
CA ILE A 89 -4.55 1.42 -3.72
C ILE A 89 -4.79 1.44 -5.22
N VAL A 90 -4.22 0.46 -5.91
CA VAL A 90 -4.25 0.38 -7.37
C VAL A 90 -4.89 -0.92 -7.81
N ASP A 91 -5.76 -0.84 -8.82
CA ASP A 91 -6.34 -1.99 -9.47
C ASP A 91 -5.32 -2.52 -10.48
N TYR A 92 -4.92 -3.75 -10.30
CA TYR A 92 -3.74 -4.32 -10.97
C TYR A 92 -4.10 -5.57 -11.77
N HIS A 93 -4.97 -5.43 -12.72
CA HIS A 93 -5.27 -6.63 -13.52
C HIS A 93 -5.39 -6.33 -15.01
#